data_a73383abe9ab9f9af75960cd4af4f1d7
#
_entry.id   a73383abe9ab9f9af75960cd4af4f1d7
#
_cell.length_a   1.000
_cell.length_b   1.000
_cell.length_c   1.000
_cell.angle_alpha   90.00
_cell.angle_beta   90.00
_cell.angle_gamma   90.00
#
_symmetry.space_group_name_H-M   'P 1'
#
loop_
_entity.id
_entity.type
_entity.pdbx_description
1 polymer ?
#
loop_
_entity_poly.entity_id
_entity_poly.type
_entity_poly.pdbx_seq_one_letter_code
_entity_poly.pdbx_strand_id
1 'polypeptide(L)'
;MRPSRVIIIGLDGVPFDMLRDFCEAGIMPHTSRLIRNGSFTPMYSAVPEISCVAWSSIITGANPAEHGIFGFVDIAPNSYKMRFPNFTDLKVPPFWKRCPGKSVIINVPSTYPVSRMNGVHISGFVSIDFEKSVYPESLKPQLKKMDYRLDVDAQKAHKNLDLFLDDLDATLTARIKAVEYLWDYTDWQIFMPTFTGTDRLMHFLFDAYQDNNHKYHKDFVSHFGKIDAAIGNICSKSTDNDVLIMLSDHGFERLEKDVYVNYFLAAEGFLTFKPNSKPELANIDSATKAFALDPGRIYINLKGKYPAGSIETADTNTCLEELESLFSGLQIDGKKVIKHIFRKESIYSGPYLADAPDLILIADKGFNLKGSMASGELAGKGPFTGRHTYEDAFLLLNNKNLLPDSGRQLCVIDAGRLIISLVTEGQ
;
A
#
# COMPACT_ATOMS: atom_id res chain seq x y z
N MET A 1 -7.73 -29.18 10.85
CA MET A 1 -7.77 -29.73 9.47
C MET A 1 -7.23 -28.66 8.54
N ARG A 2 -6.42 -29.04 7.55
CA ARG A 2 -5.90 -28.12 6.52
C ARG A 2 -7.09 -27.66 5.65
N PRO A 3 -7.25 -26.35 5.36
CA PRO A 3 -8.27 -25.93 4.40
C PRO A 3 -7.95 -26.54 3.03
N SER A 4 -9.01 -26.89 2.29
CA SER A 4 -8.83 -27.41 0.93
C SER A 4 -8.25 -26.33 0.01
N ARG A 5 -8.70 -25.10 0.19
CA ARG A 5 -8.27 -23.93 -0.59
C ARG A 5 -8.28 -22.68 0.29
N VAL A 6 -7.43 -21.71 -0.05
CA VAL A 6 -7.35 -20.41 0.60
C VAL A 6 -7.68 -19.32 -0.43
N ILE A 7 -8.74 -18.57 -0.17
CA ILE A 7 -9.23 -17.47 -0.99
C ILE A 7 -8.88 -16.18 -0.27
N ILE A 8 -8.14 -15.27 -0.92
CA ILE A 8 -7.69 -14.01 -0.34
C ILE A 8 -8.19 -12.87 -1.23
N ILE A 9 -9.09 -12.04 -0.74
CA ILE A 9 -9.63 -10.89 -1.47
C ILE A 9 -8.99 -9.63 -0.93
N GLY A 10 -8.16 -8.98 -1.74
CA GLY A 10 -7.55 -7.69 -1.42
C GLY A 10 -8.43 -6.52 -1.86
N LEU A 11 -8.69 -5.60 -0.96
CA LEU A 11 -9.34 -4.31 -1.24
C LEU A 11 -8.35 -3.19 -0.91
N ASP A 12 -7.65 -2.69 -1.93
CA ASP A 12 -6.57 -1.71 -1.77
C ASP A 12 -7.08 -0.41 -1.11
N GLY A 13 -6.50 -0.06 0.03
CA GLY A 13 -6.76 1.17 0.75
C GLY A 13 -8.11 1.25 1.49
N VAL A 14 -8.96 0.24 1.47
CA VAL A 14 -10.31 0.34 2.05
C VAL A 14 -10.26 0.40 3.57
N PRO A 15 -10.79 1.49 4.20
CA PRO A 15 -10.84 1.63 5.64
C PRO A 15 -11.81 0.64 6.31
N PHE A 16 -11.46 0.20 7.51
CA PHE A 16 -12.32 -0.64 8.35
C PHE A 16 -13.70 0.00 8.56
N ASP A 17 -13.73 1.27 8.94
CA ASP A 17 -14.98 1.99 9.21
C ASP A 17 -15.83 2.16 7.94
N MET A 18 -15.22 2.49 6.80
CA MET A 18 -15.94 2.61 5.51
C MET A 18 -16.59 1.29 5.09
N LEU A 19 -15.86 0.18 5.23
CA LEU A 19 -16.41 -1.14 4.90
C LEU A 19 -17.58 -1.50 5.81
N ARG A 20 -17.48 -1.22 7.10
CA ARG A 20 -18.57 -1.38 8.06
C ARG A 20 -19.79 -0.55 7.65
N ASP A 21 -19.61 0.74 7.40
CA ASP A 21 -20.68 1.67 7.01
C ASP A 21 -21.39 1.22 5.75
N PHE A 22 -20.66 0.74 4.73
CA PHE A 22 -21.26 0.20 3.50
C PHE A 22 -22.03 -1.11 3.72
N CYS A 23 -21.58 -1.95 4.64
CA CYS A 23 -22.30 -3.15 5.04
C CYS A 23 -23.60 -2.81 5.80
N GLU A 24 -23.56 -1.84 6.69
CA GLU A 24 -24.73 -1.37 7.46
C GLU A 24 -25.75 -0.65 6.57
N ALA A 25 -25.28 0.15 5.61
CA ALA A 25 -26.12 0.81 4.60
C ALA A 25 -26.70 -0.13 3.53
N GLY A 26 -26.34 -1.42 3.53
CA GLY A 26 -26.82 -2.39 2.56
C GLY A 26 -26.21 -2.25 1.16
N ILE A 27 -25.13 -1.50 1.01
CA ILE A 27 -24.37 -1.31 -0.23
C ILE A 27 -23.56 -2.59 -0.54
N MET A 28 -23.03 -3.25 0.52
CA MET A 28 -22.22 -4.46 0.43
C MET A 28 -22.86 -5.64 1.19
N PRO A 29 -24.01 -6.18 0.73
CA PRO A 29 -24.76 -7.21 1.44
C PRO A 29 -24.04 -8.56 1.52
N HIS A 30 -23.20 -8.95 0.54
CA HIS A 30 -22.44 -10.20 0.57
C HIS A 30 -21.30 -10.11 1.61
N THR A 31 -20.58 -9.02 1.63
CA THR A 31 -19.55 -8.73 2.66
C THR A 31 -20.18 -8.62 4.04
N SER A 32 -21.36 -7.98 4.18
CA SER A 32 -22.11 -7.93 5.44
C SER A 32 -22.42 -9.32 5.99
N ARG A 33 -22.75 -10.29 5.11
CA ARG A 33 -22.98 -11.69 5.52
C ARG A 33 -21.70 -12.35 6.02
N LEU A 34 -20.56 -12.10 5.38
CA LEU A 34 -19.25 -12.61 5.82
C LEU A 34 -18.90 -12.06 7.21
N ILE A 35 -19.08 -10.76 7.44
CA ILE A 35 -18.85 -10.12 8.75
C ILE A 35 -19.68 -10.77 9.85
N ARG A 36 -20.98 -10.97 9.62
CA ARG A 36 -21.88 -11.59 10.63
C ARG A 36 -21.45 -13.01 11.03
N ASN A 37 -20.94 -13.78 10.08
CA ASN A 37 -20.61 -15.19 10.27
C ASN A 37 -19.15 -15.42 10.67
N GLY A 38 -18.28 -14.44 10.41
CA GLY A 38 -16.84 -14.51 10.56
C GLY A 38 -16.29 -13.60 11.67
N SER A 39 -15.03 -13.25 11.54
CA SER A 39 -14.34 -12.24 12.35
C SER A 39 -13.97 -11.05 11.47
N PHE A 40 -14.24 -9.84 11.95
CA PHE A 40 -13.90 -8.59 11.29
C PHE A 40 -13.25 -7.66 12.30
N THR A 41 -12.01 -7.25 12.03
CA THR A 41 -11.18 -6.48 12.98
C THR A 41 -10.33 -5.43 12.26
N PRO A 42 -10.10 -4.26 12.86
CA PRO A 42 -9.14 -3.29 12.34
C PRO A 42 -7.71 -3.82 12.46
N MET A 43 -6.86 -3.39 11.54
CA MET A 43 -5.42 -3.67 11.55
C MET A 43 -4.62 -2.38 11.38
N TYR A 44 -3.40 -2.38 11.91
CA TYR A 44 -2.38 -1.42 11.50
C TYR A 44 -1.83 -1.79 10.11
N SER A 45 -1.62 -0.77 9.28
CA SER A 45 -0.83 -0.91 8.05
C SER A 45 0.65 -1.20 8.35
N ALA A 46 1.46 -1.33 7.31
CA ALA A 46 2.91 -1.21 7.43
C ALA A 46 3.30 0.25 7.72
N VAL A 47 4.52 0.45 8.17
CA VAL A 47 5.14 1.77 8.29
C VAL A 47 6.24 1.86 7.23
N PRO A 48 6.22 2.87 6.34
CA PRO A 48 5.13 3.82 6.11
C PRO A 48 3.89 3.15 5.50
N GLU A 49 2.74 3.82 5.62
CA GLU A 49 1.42 3.37 5.18
C GLU A 49 1.21 3.53 3.67
N ILE A 50 2.02 2.84 2.87
CA ILE A 50 1.93 2.85 1.40
C ILE A 50 1.88 1.45 0.83
N SER A 51 1.13 1.30 -0.26
CA SER A 51 0.79 -0.01 -0.84
C SER A 51 2.01 -0.88 -1.14
N CYS A 52 3.12 -0.32 -1.65
CA CYS A 52 4.30 -1.15 -1.96
C CYS A 52 4.94 -1.79 -0.73
N VAL A 53 4.92 -1.12 0.42
CA VAL A 53 5.46 -1.63 1.69
C VAL A 53 4.45 -2.58 2.33
N ALA A 54 3.18 -2.17 2.39
CA ALA A 54 2.13 -2.95 3.04
C ALA A 54 1.84 -4.26 2.30
N TRP A 55 1.67 -4.24 0.96
CA TRP A 55 1.50 -5.48 0.18
C TRP A 55 2.74 -6.36 0.22
N SER A 56 3.97 -5.80 0.19
CA SER A 56 5.19 -6.59 0.37
C SER A 56 5.21 -7.28 1.74
N SER A 57 4.78 -6.59 2.79
CA SER A 57 4.67 -7.15 4.13
C SER A 57 3.60 -8.25 4.23
N ILE A 58 2.43 -8.06 3.61
CA ILE A 58 1.36 -9.07 3.55
C ILE A 58 1.85 -10.33 2.85
N ILE A 59 2.39 -10.19 1.64
CA ILE A 59 2.75 -11.37 0.83
C ILE A 59 3.96 -12.14 1.35
N THR A 60 4.79 -11.52 2.20
CA THR A 60 5.98 -12.16 2.78
C THR A 60 5.83 -12.56 4.23
N GLY A 61 4.89 -11.95 4.98
CA GLY A 61 4.76 -12.07 6.43
C GLY A 61 5.96 -11.47 7.19
N ALA A 62 6.69 -10.56 6.56
CA ALA A 62 7.95 -9.98 7.02
C ALA A 62 7.87 -8.45 7.10
N ASN A 63 8.72 -7.83 7.92
CA ASN A 63 8.82 -6.38 8.01
C ASN A 63 9.74 -5.78 6.92
N PRO A 64 9.72 -4.45 6.68
CA PRO A 64 10.53 -3.79 5.66
C PRO A 64 12.03 -4.08 5.72
N ALA A 65 12.62 -4.19 6.92
CA ALA A 65 14.05 -4.52 7.04
C ALA A 65 14.38 -6.01 6.81
N GLU A 66 13.36 -6.87 6.68
CA GLU A 66 13.52 -8.26 6.23
C GLU A 66 13.30 -8.37 4.73
N HIS A 67 12.21 -7.78 4.18
CA HIS A 67 11.88 -7.92 2.76
C HIS A 67 12.54 -6.88 1.85
N GLY A 68 13.16 -5.82 2.38
CA GLY A 68 14.01 -4.88 1.64
C GLY A 68 13.26 -3.80 0.85
N ILE A 69 11.95 -3.62 1.04
CA ILE A 69 11.13 -2.61 0.36
C ILE A 69 10.68 -1.56 1.38
N PHE A 70 11.14 -0.31 1.20
CA PHE A 70 10.83 0.81 2.10
C PHE A 70 9.95 1.88 1.46
N GLY A 71 9.69 1.78 0.14
CA GLY A 71 8.86 2.74 -0.59
C GLY A 71 8.86 2.49 -2.09
N PHE A 72 8.04 3.25 -2.84
CA PHE A 72 8.05 3.24 -4.31
C PHE A 72 9.34 3.82 -4.90
N VAL A 73 9.96 4.73 -4.18
CA VAL A 73 11.23 5.37 -4.53
C VAL A 73 12.20 5.14 -3.40
N ASP A 74 13.43 4.87 -3.72
CA ASP A 74 14.53 4.70 -2.77
C ASP A 74 15.81 5.34 -3.32
N ILE A 75 16.90 5.30 -2.59
CA ILE A 75 18.19 5.86 -3.00
C ILE A 75 19.15 4.72 -3.34
N ALA A 76 19.82 4.85 -4.49
CA ALA A 76 20.84 3.89 -4.87
C ALA A 76 22.05 4.02 -3.91
N PRO A 77 22.67 2.89 -3.50
CA PRO A 77 23.79 2.88 -2.57
C PRO A 77 24.89 3.86 -2.96
N ASN A 78 25.49 4.53 -1.95
CA ASN A 78 26.58 5.50 -2.11
C ASN A 78 26.29 6.63 -3.12
N SER A 79 25.04 7.06 -3.21
CA SER A 79 24.63 8.10 -4.16
C SER A 79 23.43 8.90 -3.66
N TYR A 80 23.03 9.93 -4.40
CA TYR A 80 21.74 10.62 -4.28
C TYR A 80 20.84 10.33 -5.48
N LYS A 81 21.09 9.24 -6.21
CA LYS A 81 20.25 8.84 -7.35
C LYS A 81 19.06 8.06 -6.85
N MET A 82 17.89 8.44 -7.29
CA MET A 82 16.67 7.67 -7.05
C MET A 82 16.71 6.33 -7.79
N ARG A 83 16.23 5.28 -7.14
CA ARG A 83 15.89 3.99 -7.73
C ARG A 83 14.43 3.68 -7.46
N PHE A 84 13.85 2.82 -8.26
CA PHE A 84 12.46 2.40 -8.14
C PHE A 84 12.44 0.90 -7.83
N PRO A 85 12.31 0.52 -6.54
CA PRO A 85 12.22 -0.88 -6.15
C PRO A 85 11.05 -1.56 -6.86
N ASN A 86 11.26 -2.80 -7.25
CA ASN A 86 10.26 -3.62 -7.93
C ASN A 86 10.25 -5.03 -7.34
N PHE A 87 9.43 -5.94 -7.91
CA PHE A 87 9.27 -7.28 -7.35
C PHE A 87 10.56 -8.12 -7.32
N THR A 88 11.55 -7.82 -8.17
CA THR A 88 12.84 -8.52 -8.16
C THR A 88 13.76 -8.07 -7.01
N ASP A 89 13.46 -6.92 -6.40
CA ASP A 89 14.18 -6.42 -5.23
C ASP A 89 13.73 -7.09 -3.92
N LEU A 90 12.55 -7.74 -3.92
CA LEU A 90 11.98 -8.39 -2.75
C LEU A 90 12.90 -9.52 -2.24
N LYS A 91 13.35 -9.43 -0.99
CA LYS A 91 14.36 -10.32 -0.40
C LYS A 91 13.77 -11.56 0.27
N VAL A 92 12.51 -11.50 0.65
CA VAL A 92 11.78 -12.62 1.24
C VAL A 92 10.81 -13.18 0.20
N PRO A 93 10.79 -14.50 -0.06
CA PRO A 93 9.87 -15.08 -1.03
C PRO A 93 8.41 -14.91 -0.58
N PRO A 94 7.49 -14.54 -1.49
CA PRO A 94 6.06 -14.43 -1.17
C PRO A 94 5.47 -15.82 -0.85
N PHE A 95 4.34 -15.84 -0.12
CA PHE A 95 3.74 -17.05 0.41
C PHE A 95 3.37 -18.08 -0.68
N TRP A 96 2.99 -17.66 -1.87
CA TRP A 96 2.68 -18.57 -2.98
C TRP A 96 3.90 -19.34 -3.53
N LYS A 97 5.12 -18.88 -3.28
CA LYS A 97 6.34 -19.66 -3.55
C LYS A 97 6.60 -20.76 -2.52
N ARG A 98 5.94 -20.68 -1.36
CA ARG A 98 6.02 -21.66 -0.28
C ARG A 98 4.87 -22.67 -0.32
N CYS A 99 3.83 -22.38 -1.10
CA CYS A 99 2.68 -23.24 -1.28
C CYS A 99 3.04 -24.40 -2.23
N PRO A 100 2.76 -25.67 -1.87
CA PRO A 100 3.00 -26.81 -2.77
C PRO A 100 2.03 -26.88 -3.94
N GLY A 101 0.80 -26.37 -3.78
CA GLY A 101 -0.24 -26.32 -4.79
C GLY A 101 -0.09 -25.13 -5.74
N LYS A 102 -0.96 -25.10 -6.76
CA LYS A 102 -1.01 -23.98 -7.69
C LYS A 102 -1.62 -22.75 -7.04
N SER A 103 -1.15 -21.58 -7.44
CA SER A 103 -1.66 -20.29 -6.98
C SER A 103 -2.11 -19.44 -8.14
N VAL A 104 -3.24 -18.75 -7.98
CA VAL A 104 -3.75 -17.75 -8.93
C VAL A 104 -3.70 -16.39 -8.23
N ILE A 105 -2.75 -15.56 -8.63
CA ILE A 105 -2.47 -14.25 -8.03
C ILE A 105 -2.82 -13.17 -9.05
N ILE A 106 -3.74 -12.26 -8.69
CA ILE A 106 -4.32 -11.29 -9.63
C ILE A 106 -4.21 -9.89 -9.04
N ASN A 107 -3.42 -9.04 -9.67
CA ASN A 107 -3.31 -7.60 -9.40
C ASN A 107 -2.81 -7.21 -8.00
N VAL A 108 -2.04 -8.03 -7.34
CA VAL A 108 -1.37 -7.59 -6.10
C VAL A 108 -0.36 -6.48 -6.45
N PRO A 109 -0.43 -5.30 -5.80
CA PRO A 109 0.49 -4.19 -6.04
C PRO A 109 1.95 -4.57 -5.82
N SER A 110 2.85 -3.90 -6.55
CA SER A 110 4.31 -4.07 -6.45
C SER A 110 4.84 -5.46 -6.80
N THR A 111 4.08 -6.25 -7.58
CA THR A 111 4.49 -7.59 -8.02
C THR A 111 4.98 -7.63 -9.48
N TYR A 112 5.35 -6.49 -10.05
CA TYR A 112 5.96 -6.37 -11.39
C TYR A 112 7.50 -6.32 -11.30
N PRO A 113 8.24 -6.93 -12.26
CA PRO A 113 7.75 -7.86 -13.29
C PRO A 113 7.46 -9.25 -12.71
N VAL A 114 6.51 -9.98 -13.34
CA VAL A 114 6.20 -11.34 -12.90
C VAL A 114 7.31 -12.32 -13.28
N SER A 115 7.45 -13.36 -12.48
CA SER A 115 8.36 -14.48 -12.75
C SER A 115 7.58 -15.78 -12.86
N ARG A 116 8.24 -16.82 -13.40
CA ARG A 116 7.68 -18.18 -13.45
C ARG A 116 7.26 -18.65 -12.06
N MET A 117 6.06 -19.23 -11.96
CA MET A 117 5.54 -19.81 -10.73
C MET A 117 4.65 -21.04 -11.02
N ASN A 118 4.27 -21.76 -9.96
CA ASN A 118 3.29 -22.84 -10.07
C ASN A 118 1.87 -22.23 -10.07
N GLY A 119 1.33 -21.92 -11.24
CA GLY A 119 -0.01 -21.35 -11.43
C GLY A 119 -0.03 -20.11 -12.31
N VAL A 120 -0.78 -19.08 -11.90
CA VAL A 120 -1.03 -17.84 -12.64
C VAL A 120 -0.58 -16.64 -11.82
N HIS A 121 0.10 -15.69 -12.46
CA HIS A 121 0.43 -14.40 -11.87
C HIS A 121 0.13 -13.27 -12.87
N ILE A 122 -0.75 -12.38 -12.48
CA ILE A 122 -0.98 -11.09 -13.13
C ILE A 122 -0.58 -10.02 -12.14
N SER A 123 0.47 -9.25 -12.46
CA SER A 123 0.95 -8.18 -11.57
C SER A 123 -0.05 -7.04 -11.45
N GLY A 124 0.02 -6.32 -10.32
CA GLY A 124 -0.77 -5.12 -10.07
C GLY A 124 0.04 -3.84 -10.28
N PHE A 125 -0.45 -2.74 -9.73
CA PHE A 125 0.26 -1.46 -9.65
C PHE A 125 1.60 -1.63 -8.90
N VAL A 126 2.73 -1.16 -9.33
CA VAL A 126 3.11 -0.37 -10.49
C VAL A 126 3.58 -1.30 -11.63
N SER A 127 2.76 -1.51 -12.64
CA SER A 127 3.14 -2.31 -13.82
C SER A 127 3.22 -1.41 -15.05
N ILE A 128 4.35 -1.44 -15.75
CA ILE A 128 4.64 -0.54 -16.87
C ILE A 128 4.58 -1.23 -18.25
N ASP A 129 4.58 -2.57 -18.28
CA ASP A 129 4.60 -3.35 -19.50
C ASP A 129 3.73 -4.60 -19.34
N PHE A 130 2.65 -4.69 -20.11
CA PHE A 130 1.71 -5.82 -20.07
C PHE A 130 2.40 -7.16 -20.38
N GLU A 131 3.38 -7.16 -21.26
CA GLU A 131 4.06 -8.39 -21.68
C GLU A 131 4.90 -9.01 -20.54
N LYS A 132 5.37 -8.18 -19.59
CA LYS A 132 6.10 -8.62 -18.39
C LYS A 132 5.22 -8.74 -17.14
N SER A 133 3.90 -8.54 -17.29
CA SER A 133 2.95 -8.50 -16.18
C SER A 133 2.11 -9.75 -16.07
N VAL A 134 2.23 -10.73 -16.98
CA VAL A 134 1.36 -11.91 -17.04
C VAL A 134 2.16 -13.20 -17.20
N TYR A 135 1.93 -14.15 -16.29
CA TYR A 135 2.40 -15.52 -16.36
C TYR A 135 1.25 -16.50 -16.10
N PRO A 136 1.09 -17.59 -16.89
CA PRO A 136 1.86 -17.96 -18.08
C PRO A 136 1.55 -17.07 -19.29
N GLU A 137 2.49 -16.99 -20.23
CA GLU A 137 2.33 -16.15 -21.44
C GLU A 137 1.12 -16.55 -22.29
N SER A 138 0.74 -17.83 -22.26
CA SER A 138 -0.45 -18.35 -22.96
C SER A 138 -1.77 -17.69 -22.51
N LEU A 139 -1.79 -17.03 -21.36
CA LEU A 139 -2.96 -16.32 -20.85
C LEU A 139 -3.16 -14.94 -21.51
N LYS A 140 -2.09 -14.32 -22.01
CA LYS A 140 -2.11 -12.96 -22.56
C LYS A 140 -3.17 -12.73 -23.66
N PRO A 141 -3.34 -13.63 -24.66
CA PRO A 141 -4.36 -13.45 -25.69
C PRO A 141 -5.78 -13.41 -25.12
N GLN A 142 -6.07 -14.22 -24.12
CA GLN A 142 -7.41 -14.25 -23.48
C GLN A 142 -7.66 -12.99 -22.66
N LEU A 143 -6.67 -12.50 -21.92
CA LEU A 143 -6.78 -11.23 -21.19
C LEU A 143 -6.99 -10.04 -22.14
N LYS A 144 -6.28 -10.01 -23.28
CA LYS A 144 -6.47 -8.98 -24.32
C LYS A 144 -7.90 -9.00 -24.89
N LYS A 145 -8.49 -10.18 -25.11
CA LYS A 145 -9.90 -10.32 -25.55
C LYS A 145 -10.91 -9.83 -24.50
N MET A 146 -10.53 -9.78 -23.23
CA MET A 146 -11.34 -9.27 -22.12
C MET A 146 -11.13 -7.77 -21.89
N ASP A 147 -10.32 -7.09 -22.72
CA ASP A 147 -9.86 -5.70 -22.51
C ASP A 147 -9.23 -5.51 -21.13
N TYR A 148 -8.51 -6.53 -20.64
CA TYR A 148 -7.92 -6.52 -19.31
C TYR A 148 -6.89 -5.41 -19.17
N ARG A 149 -7.02 -4.63 -18.11
CA ARG A 149 -6.15 -3.51 -17.76
C ARG A 149 -5.46 -3.78 -16.43
N LEU A 150 -4.16 -3.51 -16.37
CA LEU A 150 -3.36 -3.71 -15.15
C LEU A 150 -3.77 -2.72 -14.05
N ASP A 151 -4.05 -1.47 -14.45
CA ASP A 151 -4.50 -0.40 -13.56
C ASP A 151 -5.35 0.62 -14.33
N VAL A 152 -6.04 1.49 -13.60
CA VAL A 152 -6.76 2.64 -14.15
C VAL A 152 -5.77 3.75 -14.54
N ASP A 153 -6.10 4.51 -15.59
CA ASP A 153 -5.33 5.68 -15.98
C ASP A 153 -5.67 6.89 -15.07
N ALA A 154 -4.92 7.00 -13.96
CA ALA A 154 -5.08 8.08 -13.00
C ALA A 154 -4.85 9.49 -13.61
N GLN A 155 -4.14 9.62 -14.76
CA GLN A 155 -3.97 10.90 -15.43
C GLN A 155 -5.28 11.47 -15.97
N LYS A 156 -6.28 10.60 -16.20
CA LYS A 156 -7.62 11.04 -16.60
C LYS A 156 -8.29 11.86 -15.49
N ALA A 157 -8.10 11.53 -14.22
CA ALA A 157 -8.67 12.26 -13.10
C ALA A 157 -8.17 13.71 -13.02
N HIS A 158 -6.90 13.96 -13.40
CA HIS A 158 -6.37 15.33 -13.47
C HIS A 158 -6.98 16.16 -14.60
N LYS A 159 -7.62 15.52 -15.59
CA LYS A 159 -8.23 16.19 -16.74
C LYS A 159 -9.74 16.28 -16.59
N ASN A 160 -10.39 15.19 -16.26
CA ASN A 160 -11.84 15.07 -16.14
C ASN A 160 -12.21 13.84 -15.33
N LEU A 161 -12.94 14.03 -14.22
CA LEU A 161 -13.39 12.98 -13.33
C LEU A 161 -14.40 12.03 -13.99
N ASP A 162 -15.23 12.49 -14.93
CA ASP A 162 -16.17 11.61 -15.64
C ASP A 162 -15.38 10.58 -16.49
N LEU A 163 -14.33 11.01 -17.23
CA LEU A 163 -13.44 10.11 -17.97
C LEU A 163 -12.65 9.15 -17.08
N PHE A 164 -12.30 9.60 -15.88
CA PHE A 164 -11.64 8.75 -14.89
C PHE A 164 -12.59 7.65 -14.38
N LEU A 165 -13.83 8.00 -14.07
CA LEU A 165 -14.85 7.05 -13.60
C LEU A 165 -15.21 6.03 -14.66
N ASP A 166 -15.33 6.45 -15.94
CA ASP A 166 -15.52 5.52 -17.07
C ASP A 166 -14.36 4.51 -17.19
N ASP A 167 -13.12 4.97 -17.03
CA ASP A 167 -11.94 4.12 -17.09
C ASP A 167 -11.85 3.18 -15.90
N LEU A 168 -12.20 3.66 -14.71
CA LEU A 168 -12.27 2.90 -13.48
C LEU A 168 -13.30 1.76 -13.59
N ASP A 169 -14.49 2.07 -14.11
CA ASP A 169 -15.55 1.10 -14.30
C ASP A 169 -15.21 0.04 -15.35
N ALA A 170 -14.62 0.44 -16.47
CA ALA A 170 -14.14 -0.48 -17.50
C ALA A 170 -13.03 -1.39 -16.96
N THR A 171 -12.10 -0.84 -16.16
CA THR A 171 -11.02 -1.60 -15.52
C THR A 171 -11.57 -2.62 -14.53
N LEU A 172 -12.52 -2.22 -13.67
CA LEU A 172 -13.17 -3.13 -12.72
C LEU A 172 -13.96 -4.23 -13.44
N THR A 173 -14.71 -3.89 -14.48
CA THR A 173 -15.49 -4.85 -15.28
C THR A 173 -14.57 -5.90 -15.93
N ALA A 174 -13.46 -5.49 -16.52
CA ALA A 174 -12.48 -6.38 -17.11
C ALA A 174 -11.81 -7.28 -16.06
N ARG A 175 -11.54 -6.74 -14.87
CA ARG A 175 -10.97 -7.50 -13.74
C ARG A 175 -11.92 -8.55 -13.23
N ILE A 176 -13.20 -8.23 -13.04
CA ILE A 176 -14.24 -9.20 -12.63
C ILE A 176 -14.33 -10.35 -13.63
N LYS A 177 -14.38 -10.06 -14.94
CA LYS A 177 -14.36 -11.10 -16.00
C LYS A 177 -13.12 -11.99 -15.91
N ALA A 178 -11.96 -11.42 -15.65
CA ALA A 178 -10.72 -12.19 -15.51
C ALA A 178 -10.72 -13.05 -14.24
N VAL A 179 -11.23 -12.55 -13.12
CA VAL A 179 -11.39 -13.29 -11.86
C VAL A 179 -12.32 -14.50 -12.08
N GLU A 180 -13.48 -14.31 -12.74
CA GLU A 180 -14.42 -15.38 -13.05
C GLU A 180 -13.81 -16.44 -13.97
N TYR A 181 -13.11 -16.04 -15.02
CA TYR A 181 -12.41 -16.93 -15.94
C TYR A 181 -11.30 -17.73 -15.25
N LEU A 182 -10.51 -17.07 -14.41
CA LEU A 182 -9.36 -17.69 -13.75
C LEU A 182 -9.74 -18.61 -12.60
N TRP A 183 -10.96 -18.48 -12.07
CA TRP A 183 -11.48 -19.39 -11.05
C TRP A 183 -11.47 -20.84 -11.52
N ASP A 184 -11.87 -21.09 -12.76
CA ASP A 184 -11.97 -22.44 -13.36
C ASP A 184 -10.75 -22.77 -14.26
N TYR A 185 -9.74 -21.88 -14.36
CA TYR A 185 -8.61 -22.03 -15.28
C TYR A 185 -7.66 -23.17 -14.89
N THR A 186 -7.50 -23.44 -13.62
CA THR A 186 -6.61 -24.48 -13.09
C THR A 186 -7.08 -24.95 -11.72
N ASP A 187 -6.68 -26.14 -11.32
CA ASP A 187 -6.87 -26.63 -9.95
C ASP A 187 -5.90 -25.89 -9.01
N TRP A 188 -6.39 -24.88 -8.31
CA TRP A 188 -5.61 -23.99 -7.45
C TRP A 188 -5.83 -24.29 -5.96
N GLN A 189 -4.80 -24.02 -5.16
CA GLN A 189 -4.85 -24.06 -3.70
C GLN A 189 -4.98 -22.65 -3.11
N ILE A 190 -4.41 -21.63 -3.81
CA ILE A 190 -4.52 -20.23 -3.43
C ILE A 190 -5.14 -19.44 -4.58
N PHE A 191 -6.15 -18.62 -4.26
CA PHE A 191 -6.78 -17.70 -5.20
C PHE A 191 -6.82 -16.30 -4.59
N MET A 192 -6.06 -15.36 -5.17
CA MET A 192 -5.91 -14.02 -4.60
C MET A 192 -6.20 -12.92 -5.63
N PRO A 193 -7.48 -12.51 -5.81
CA PRO A 193 -7.81 -11.30 -6.53
C PRO A 193 -7.60 -10.05 -5.64
N THR A 194 -7.03 -8.98 -6.22
CA THR A 194 -6.90 -7.68 -5.56
C THR A 194 -7.57 -6.60 -6.40
N PHE A 195 -8.43 -5.81 -5.76
CA PHE A 195 -9.15 -4.69 -6.34
C PHE A 195 -8.44 -3.39 -5.98
N THR A 196 -7.63 -2.87 -6.91
CA THR A 196 -6.82 -1.65 -6.70
C THR A 196 -7.57 -0.36 -7.07
N GLY A 197 -8.70 -0.48 -7.75
CA GLY A 197 -9.54 0.67 -8.12
C GLY A 197 -10.12 1.42 -6.93
N THR A 198 -10.26 0.78 -5.77
CA THR A 198 -10.72 1.38 -4.52
C THR A 198 -9.79 2.49 -4.05
N ASP A 199 -8.47 2.23 -4.01
CA ASP A 199 -7.44 3.23 -3.69
C ASP A 199 -7.50 4.42 -4.67
N ARG A 200 -7.54 4.13 -5.99
CA ARG A 200 -7.62 5.16 -7.03
C ARG A 200 -8.84 6.05 -6.87
N LEU A 201 -10.00 5.45 -6.62
CA LEU A 201 -11.26 6.17 -6.40
C LEU A 201 -11.17 7.08 -5.17
N MET A 202 -10.65 6.56 -4.06
CA MET A 202 -10.56 7.29 -2.80
C MET A 202 -9.54 8.44 -2.85
N HIS A 203 -8.46 8.33 -3.60
CA HIS A 203 -7.55 9.45 -3.78
C HIS A 203 -8.24 10.68 -4.38
N PHE A 204 -9.11 10.50 -5.39
CA PHE A 204 -9.72 11.62 -6.11
C PHE A 204 -11.10 12.00 -5.61
N LEU A 205 -11.82 11.10 -4.95
CA LEU A 205 -13.25 11.26 -4.64
C LEU A 205 -13.63 10.83 -3.22
N PHE A 206 -12.71 10.93 -2.24
CA PHE A 206 -13.03 10.59 -0.84
C PHE A 206 -14.13 11.47 -0.24
N ASP A 207 -14.24 12.73 -0.68
CA ASP A 207 -15.30 13.63 -0.33
C ASP A 207 -16.68 13.16 -0.84
N ALA A 208 -16.73 12.44 -1.97
CA ALA A 208 -17.96 11.81 -2.46
C ALA A 208 -18.47 10.68 -1.54
N TYR A 209 -17.60 10.03 -0.76
CA TYR A 209 -18.02 9.12 0.29
C TYR A 209 -18.70 9.85 1.44
N GLN A 210 -18.17 11.02 1.83
CA GLN A 210 -18.60 11.76 3.02
C GLN A 210 -19.84 12.63 2.81
N ASP A 211 -20.14 13.03 1.56
CA ASP A 211 -21.29 13.87 1.22
C ASP A 211 -22.23 13.15 0.24
N ASN A 212 -23.38 12.73 0.74
CA ASN A 212 -24.41 12.06 -0.05
C ASN A 212 -25.00 12.94 -1.18
N ASN A 213 -24.81 14.27 -1.12
CA ASN A 213 -25.22 15.22 -2.15
C ASN A 213 -24.10 15.49 -3.17
N HIS A 214 -22.91 14.94 -2.97
CA HIS A 214 -21.81 15.10 -3.90
C HIS A 214 -22.16 14.54 -5.28
N LYS A 215 -21.79 15.27 -6.35
CA LYS A 215 -22.09 14.88 -7.75
C LYS A 215 -21.78 13.41 -8.04
N TYR A 216 -20.68 12.89 -7.53
CA TYR A 216 -20.17 11.55 -7.80
C TYR A 216 -20.43 10.53 -6.68
N HIS A 217 -21.28 10.86 -5.70
CA HIS A 217 -21.59 9.93 -4.60
C HIS A 217 -22.15 8.60 -5.11
N LYS A 218 -23.07 8.66 -6.09
CA LYS A 218 -23.68 7.44 -6.67
C LYS A 218 -22.65 6.56 -7.38
N ASP A 219 -21.71 7.17 -8.11
CA ASP A 219 -20.65 6.45 -8.82
C ASP A 219 -19.68 5.80 -7.83
N PHE A 220 -19.32 6.54 -6.76
CA PHE A 220 -18.51 6.04 -5.66
C PHE A 220 -19.12 4.77 -5.03
N VAL A 221 -20.37 4.86 -4.61
CA VAL A 221 -21.12 3.78 -3.98
C VAL A 221 -21.32 2.60 -4.95
N SER A 222 -21.64 2.88 -6.23
CA SER A 222 -21.81 1.85 -7.26
C SER A 222 -20.54 1.03 -7.49
N HIS A 223 -19.36 1.64 -7.41
CA HIS A 223 -18.09 0.92 -7.53
C HIS A 223 -17.95 -0.17 -6.46
N PHE A 224 -18.22 0.16 -5.20
CA PHE A 224 -18.20 -0.81 -4.10
C PHE A 224 -19.30 -1.87 -4.22
N GLY A 225 -20.49 -1.51 -4.68
CA GLY A 225 -21.56 -2.46 -4.95
C GLY A 225 -21.20 -3.50 -6.03
N LYS A 226 -20.47 -3.09 -7.08
CA LYS A 226 -19.96 -4.03 -8.12
C LYS A 226 -18.89 -4.96 -7.56
N ILE A 227 -18.02 -4.47 -6.69
CA ILE A 227 -17.02 -5.30 -5.99
C ILE A 227 -17.73 -6.31 -5.08
N ASP A 228 -18.74 -5.90 -4.33
CA ASP A 228 -19.50 -6.80 -3.45
C ASP A 228 -20.24 -7.90 -4.23
N ALA A 229 -20.78 -7.58 -5.41
CA ALA A 229 -21.34 -8.58 -6.30
C ALA A 229 -20.31 -9.63 -6.76
N ALA A 230 -19.08 -9.19 -7.07
CA ALA A 230 -17.98 -10.10 -7.40
C ALA A 230 -17.57 -10.96 -6.20
N ILE A 231 -17.53 -10.40 -4.99
CA ILE A 231 -17.33 -11.14 -3.73
C ILE A 231 -18.43 -12.18 -3.56
N GLY A 232 -19.69 -11.82 -3.80
CA GLY A 232 -20.83 -12.75 -3.76
C GLY A 232 -20.67 -13.94 -4.70
N ASN A 233 -20.19 -13.69 -5.92
CA ASN A 233 -19.90 -14.75 -6.90
C ASN A 233 -18.77 -15.68 -6.41
N ILE A 234 -17.71 -15.13 -5.82
CA ILE A 234 -16.63 -15.95 -5.21
C ILE A 234 -17.19 -16.80 -4.06
N CYS A 235 -17.97 -16.19 -3.16
CA CYS A 235 -18.58 -16.92 -2.04
C CYS A 235 -19.50 -18.04 -2.48
N SER A 236 -20.27 -17.85 -3.57
CA SER A 236 -21.18 -18.88 -4.08
C SER A 236 -20.48 -20.12 -4.66
N LYS A 237 -19.21 -19.95 -5.06
CA LYS A 237 -18.34 -21.02 -5.59
C LYS A 237 -17.44 -21.64 -4.52
N SER A 238 -17.34 -21.05 -3.34
CA SER A 238 -16.57 -21.57 -2.21
C SER A 238 -17.36 -22.65 -1.46
N THR A 239 -16.64 -23.50 -0.72
CA THR A 239 -17.19 -24.56 0.13
C THR A 239 -16.87 -24.29 1.59
N ASP A 240 -17.55 -25.01 2.49
CA ASP A 240 -17.30 -24.89 3.96
C ASP A 240 -15.87 -25.27 4.37
N ASN A 241 -15.15 -26.02 3.53
CA ASN A 241 -13.75 -26.40 3.76
C ASN A 241 -12.76 -25.36 3.25
N ASP A 242 -13.21 -24.29 2.59
CA ASP A 242 -12.37 -23.22 2.10
C ASP A 242 -12.22 -22.12 3.16
N VAL A 243 -11.02 -21.61 3.32
CA VAL A 243 -10.78 -20.40 4.12
C VAL A 243 -10.85 -19.19 3.21
N LEU A 244 -11.74 -18.25 3.57
CA LEU A 244 -11.85 -16.96 2.90
C LEU A 244 -11.34 -15.85 3.81
N ILE A 245 -10.39 -15.08 3.29
CA ILE A 245 -9.77 -13.92 3.92
C ILE A 245 -10.08 -12.71 3.05
N MET A 246 -10.57 -11.63 3.65
CA MET A 246 -10.58 -10.31 3.02
C MET A 246 -9.71 -9.36 3.83
N LEU A 247 -8.96 -8.50 3.18
CA LEU A 247 -8.10 -7.55 3.85
C LEU A 247 -7.86 -6.30 2.99
N SER A 248 -7.50 -5.20 3.66
CA SER A 248 -6.85 -4.05 3.06
C SER A 248 -5.42 -3.91 3.57
N ASP A 249 -4.60 -3.25 2.82
CA ASP A 249 -3.19 -2.99 3.15
C ASP A 249 -3.01 -1.72 3.98
N HIS A 250 -3.88 -0.72 3.81
CA HIS A 250 -4.00 0.49 4.61
C HIS A 250 -5.44 0.99 4.60
N GLY A 251 -5.73 2.00 5.42
CA GLY A 251 -6.99 2.71 5.37
C GLY A 251 -6.89 4.02 4.56
N PHE A 252 -7.94 4.84 4.68
CA PHE A 252 -8.06 6.13 4.02
C PHE A 252 -8.80 7.13 4.87
N GLU A 253 -8.44 8.42 4.73
CA GLU A 253 -9.22 9.52 5.31
C GLU A 253 -9.19 10.74 4.38
N ARG A 254 -10.01 11.76 4.73
CA ARG A 254 -10.05 13.02 4.01
C ARG A 254 -8.71 13.74 4.09
N LEU A 255 -8.22 14.20 2.94
CA LEU A 255 -7.05 15.07 2.82
C LEU A 255 -7.46 16.55 2.90
N GLU A 256 -6.83 17.29 3.83
CA GLU A 256 -6.98 18.74 3.92
C GLU A 256 -5.78 19.45 3.26
N LYS A 257 -4.54 19.05 3.59
CA LYS A 257 -3.30 19.67 3.10
C LYS A 257 -2.17 18.67 2.86
N ASP A 258 -1.45 18.89 1.77
CA ASP A 258 -0.11 18.32 1.59
C ASP A 258 0.91 19.15 2.37
N VAL A 259 1.88 18.50 3.03
CA VAL A 259 2.95 19.14 3.81
C VAL A 259 4.30 18.74 3.22
N TYR A 260 5.09 19.73 2.83
CA TYR A 260 6.35 19.52 2.13
C TYR A 260 7.52 19.44 3.12
N VAL A 261 7.86 18.22 3.50
CA VAL A 261 8.83 17.91 4.56
C VAL A 261 10.22 18.49 4.25
N ASN A 262 10.68 18.41 3.00
CA ASN A 262 11.99 18.96 2.62
C ASN A 262 12.02 20.50 2.64
N TYR A 263 10.91 21.16 2.36
CA TYR A 263 10.82 22.62 2.57
C TYR A 263 11.01 22.96 4.04
N PHE A 264 10.35 22.22 4.94
CA PHE A 264 10.51 22.43 6.38
C PHE A 264 11.94 22.16 6.85
N LEU A 265 12.55 21.05 6.45
CA LEU A 265 13.94 20.74 6.75
C LEU A 265 14.90 21.84 6.26
N ALA A 266 14.64 22.42 5.08
CA ALA A 266 15.44 23.51 4.55
C ALA A 266 15.25 24.83 5.34
N ALA A 267 14.02 25.15 5.70
CA ALA A 267 13.71 26.35 6.51
C ALA A 267 14.38 26.29 7.91
N GLU A 268 14.48 25.10 8.48
CA GLU A 268 15.08 24.83 9.79
C GLU A 268 16.59 24.50 9.74
N GLY A 269 17.22 24.64 8.55
CA GLY A 269 18.68 24.48 8.38
C GLY A 269 19.20 23.04 8.37
N PHE A 270 18.31 22.04 8.24
CA PHE A 270 18.71 20.63 8.11
C PHE A 270 19.00 20.21 6.67
N LEU A 271 18.45 20.90 5.68
CA LEU A 271 18.66 20.63 4.26
C LEU A 271 19.19 21.85 3.55
N THR A 272 20.30 21.71 2.86
CA THR A 272 20.92 22.76 2.04
C THR A 272 21.25 22.22 0.66
N PHE A 273 21.24 23.11 -0.33
CA PHE A 273 21.60 22.78 -1.71
C PHE A 273 22.83 23.57 -2.16
N LYS A 274 23.56 23.02 -3.12
CA LYS A 274 24.69 23.69 -3.75
C LYS A 274 24.27 25.06 -4.29
N PRO A 275 25.11 26.09 -4.14
CA PRO A 275 24.78 27.43 -4.64
C PRO A 275 24.38 27.43 -6.11
N ASN A 276 23.35 28.20 -6.44
CA ASN A 276 22.81 28.35 -7.81
C ASN A 276 22.35 27.05 -8.48
N SER A 277 22.05 26.02 -7.70
CA SER A 277 21.50 24.75 -8.21
C SER A 277 19.99 24.64 -7.96
N LYS A 278 19.34 23.73 -8.70
CA LYS A 278 17.92 23.38 -8.43
C LYS A 278 17.82 22.57 -7.13
N PRO A 279 16.74 22.74 -6.35
CA PRO A 279 16.49 21.94 -5.15
C PRO A 279 16.08 20.51 -5.53
N GLU A 280 17.06 19.62 -5.65
CA GLU A 280 16.89 18.20 -5.98
C GLU A 280 17.99 17.36 -5.28
N LEU A 281 17.75 16.06 -5.10
CA LEU A 281 18.66 15.15 -4.40
C LEU A 281 20.12 15.22 -4.91
N ALA A 282 20.31 15.30 -6.23
CA ALA A 282 21.64 15.37 -6.85
C ALA A 282 22.43 16.61 -6.46
N ASN A 283 21.76 17.64 -5.99
CA ASN A 283 22.34 18.94 -5.65
C ASN A 283 22.41 19.20 -4.13
N ILE A 284 22.22 18.18 -3.32
CA ILE A 284 22.44 18.27 -1.86
C ILE A 284 23.86 18.75 -1.57
N ASP A 285 23.97 19.74 -0.68
CA ASP A 285 25.24 20.28 -0.19
C ASP A 285 25.78 19.50 1.01
N SER A 286 27.08 19.59 1.25
CA SER A 286 27.76 18.95 2.38
C SER A 286 27.36 19.50 3.75
N ALA A 287 26.66 20.63 3.83
CA ALA A 287 26.08 21.15 5.07
C ALA A 287 24.74 20.49 5.43
N THR A 288 24.13 19.70 4.53
CA THR A 288 22.87 19.00 4.79
C THR A 288 23.04 17.97 5.88
N LYS A 289 22.19 18.03 6.91
CA LYS A 289 22.12 17.04 8.01
C LYS A 289 21.13 15.91 7.69
N ALA A 290 19.97 16.24 7.08
CA ALA A 290 18.92 15.28 6.78
C ALA A 290 18.08 15.69 5.57
N PHE A 291 17.42 14.72 4.95
CA PHE A 291 16.48 14.93 3.84
C PHE A 291 15.36 13.88 3.89
N ALA A 292 14.25 14.13 3.19
CA ALA A 292 13.09 13.27 3.18
C ALA A 292 12.77 12.67 1.80
N LEU A 293 12.19 11.45 1.80
CA LEU A 293 11.47 10.85 0.67
C LEU A 293 10.00 10.61 1.05
N ASP A 294 9.14 10.49 0.03
CA ASP A 294 7.71 10.17 0.21
C ASP A 294 7.48 8.77 0.82
N PRO A 295 6.45 8.63 1.65
CA PRO A 295 5.85 9.62 2.52
C PRO A 295 6.61 9.69 3.85
N GLY A 296 7.00 10.86 4.31
CA GLY A 296 7.53 11.07 5.67
C GLY A 296 8.76 10.24 6.07
N ARG A 297 9.55 9.73 5.12
CA ARG A 297 10.76 8.94 5.37
C ARG A 297 11.98 9.84 5.45
N ILE A 298 12.57 9.96 6.63
CA ILE A 298 13.70 10.85 6.91
C ILE A 298 14.99 10.05 6.91
N TYR A 299 15.98 10.56 6.21
CA TYR A 299 17.32 9.99 6.10
C TYR A 299 18.34 10.98 6.64
N ILE A 300 19.17 10.56 7.60
CA ILE A 300 20.33 11.32 8.07
C ILE A 300 21.41 11.25 7.00
N ASN A 301 22.01 12.40 6.66
CA ASN A 301 23.07 12.50 5.68
C ASN A 301 24.41 12.01 6.25
N LEU A 302 24.53 10.69 6.46
CA LEU A 302 25.66 10.05 7.12
C LEU A 302 26.93 10.07 6.25
N LYS A 303 28.06 10.38 6.85
CA LYS A 303 29.38 10.16 6.28
C LYS A 303 29.60 8.67 5.98
N GLY A 304 30.17 8.39 4.82
CA GLY A 304 30.40 7.03 4.36
C GLY A 304 29.17 6.34 3.75
N LYS A 305 27.93 6.81 4.01
CA LYS A 305 26.71 6.31 3.37
C LYS A 305 26.33 7.16 2.14
N TYR A 306 26.53 8.48 2.22
CA TYR A 306 26.19 9.41 1.13
C TYR A 306 27.41 10.22 0.67
N PRO A 307 27.46 10.61 -0.64
CA PRO A 307 28.64 11.30 -1.20
C PRO A 307 29.00 12.61 -0.52
N ALA A 308 28.02 13.38 -0.05
CA ALA A 308 28.19 14.63 0.69
C ALA A 308 27.73 14.48 2.15
N GLY A 309 27.90 13.30 2.74
CA GLY A 309 27.51 13.03 4.11
C GLY A 309 28.22 13.96 5.11
N SER A 310 27.44 14.56 6.01
CA SER A 310 27.92 15.54 6.99
C SER A 310 27.95 15.00 8.42
N ILE A 311 27.04 14.08 8.76
CA ILE A 311 26.88 13.59 10.13
C ILE A 311 27.78 12.38 10.35
N GLU A 312 28.59 12.43 11.40
CA GLU A 312 29.38 11.27 11.86
C GLU A 312 28.47 10.22 12.52
N THR A 313 28.86 8.97 12.46
CA THR A 313 28.10 7.89 13.11
C THR A 313 27.89 8.12 14.61
N ALA A 314 28.88 8.72 15.29
CA ALA A 314 28.77 9.03 16.71
C ALA A 314 27.71 10.10 17.03
N ASP A 315 27.41 11.00 16.08
CA ASP A 315 26.48 12.12 16.25
C ASP A 315 25.05 11.78 15.79
N THR A 316 24.83 10.56 15.28
CA THR A 316 23.53 10.11 14.73
C THR A 316 22.41 10.29 15.74
N ASN A 317 22.60 9.85 17.00
CA ASN A 317 21.56 9.92 18.02
C ASN A 317 21.17 11.36 18.36
N THR A 318 22.16 12.27 18.47
CA THR A 318 21.91 13.69 18.70
C THR A 318 21.11 14.31 17.55
N CYS A 319 21.45 13.98 16.31
CA CYS A 319 20.71 14.43 15.13
C CYS A 319 19.27 13.88 15.10
N LEU A 320 19.05 12.63 15.53
CA LEU A 320 17.70 12.04 15.66
C LEU A 320 16.88 12.79 16.71
N GLU A 321 17.43 13.10 17.87
CA GLU A 321 16.75 13.84 18.94
C GLU A 321 16.38 15.27 18.49
N GLU A 322 17.25 15.95 17.75
CA GLU A 322 16.96 17.25 17.13
C GLU A 322 15.78 17.14 16.15
N LEU A 323 15.78 16.15 15.27
CA LEU A 323 14.72 15.92 14.29
C LEU A 323 13.38 15.53 14.95
N GLU A 324 13.40 14.67 15.96
CA GLU A 324 12.20 14.29 16.73
C GLU A 324 11.58 15.51 17.42
N SER A 325 12.39 16.35 18.05
CA SER A 325 11.93 17.60 18.66
C SER A 325 11.32 18.54 17.62
N LEU A 326 12.01 18.72 16.49
CA LEU A 326 11.59 19.56 15.39
C LEU A 326 10.23 19.14 14.83
N PHE A 327 10.07 17.87 14.46
CA PHE A 327 8.83 17.35 13.89
C PHE A 327 7.69 17.27 14.91
N SER A 328 7.99 17.02 16.18
CA SER A 328 6.98 17.04 17.25
C SER A 328 6.35 18.43 17.43
N GLY A 329 7.13 19.49 17.15
CA GLY A 329 6.68 20.89 17.21
C GLY A 329 5.97 21.39 15.95
N LEU A 330 5.96 20.62 14.85
CA LEU A 330 5.40 21.09 13.58
C LEU A 330 3.88 21.25 13.66
N GLN A 331 3.43 22.49 13.43
CA GLN A 331 2.00 22.85 13.40
C GLN A 331 1.68 23.65 12.13
N ILE A 332 0.47 23.46 11.62
CA ILE A 332 -0.11 24.22 10.51
C ILE A 332 -1.53 24.63 10.94
N ASP A 333 -1.83 25.93 10.88
CA ASP A 333 -3.12 26.49 11.31
C ASP A 333 -3.49 26.09 12.76
N GLY A 334 -2.51 25.99 13.67
CA GLY A 334 -2.69 25.57 15.05
C GLY A 334 -2.97 24.08 15.27
N LYS A 335 -2.96 23.27 14.21
CA LYS A 335 -3.09 21.81 14.27
C LYS A 335 -1.73 21.14 14.23
N LYS A 336 -1.52 20.11 15.05
CA LYS A 336 -0.34 19.26 15.01
C LYS A 336 -0.32 18.48 13.68
N VAL A 337 0.84 18.43 13.01
CA VAL A 337 0.97 17.76 11.70
C VAL A 337 1.40 16.30 11.85
N ILE A 338 2.26 16.00 12.81
CA ILE A 338 2.84 14.65 12.97
C ILE A 338 2.17 13.94 14.14
N LYS A 339 1.57 12.78 13.88
CA LYS A 339 0.92 11.93 14.88
C LYS A 339 1.93 11.02 15.57
N HIS A 340 2.74 10.30 14.79
CA HIS A 340 3.78 9.40 15.29
C HIS A 340 5.13 9.67 14.62
N ILE A 341 6.19 9.51 15.39
CA ILE A 341 7.57 9.52 14.91
C ILE A 341 8.19 8.19 15.34
N PHE A 342 8.62 7.39 14.37
CA PHE A 342 9.24 6.10 14.63
C PHE A 342 10.72 6.13 14.24
N ARG A 343 11.60 5.72 15.14
CA ARG A 343 12.97 5.32 14.79
C ARG A 343 12.94 3.94 14.15
N LYS A 344 13.74 3.70 13.13
CA LYS A 344 13.79 2.41 12.42
C LYS A 344 14.02 1.23 13.37
N GLU A 345 14.87 1.39 14.40
CA GLU A 345 15.19 0.35 15.37
C GLU A 345 14.00 -0.04 16.26
N SER A 346 13.00 0.84 16.40
CA SER A 346 11.81 0.58 17.22
C SER A 346 10.73 -0.22 16.50
N ILE A 347 10.75 -0.21 15.15
CA ILE A 347 9.67 -0.80 14.33
C ILE A 347 10.18 -1.86 13.34
N TYR A 348 11.46 -1.89 13.04
CA TYR A 348 12.05 -2.83 12.10
C TYR A 348 13.12 -3.70 12.76
N SER A 349 13.27 -4.92 12.25
CA SER A 349 14.37 -5.81 12.57
C SER A 349 14.70 -6.65 11.32
N GLY A 350 15.99 -6.87 11.06
CA GLY A 350 16.41 -7.69 9.92
C GLY A 350 17.69 -7.19 9.24
N PRO A 351 18.16 -7.92 8.23
CA PRO A 351 19.46 -7.68 7.60
C PRO A 351 19.53 -6.37 6.80
N TYR A 352 18.39 -5.78 6.45
CA TYR A 352 18.32 -4.53 5.67
C TYR A 352 18.00 -3.31 6.53
N LEU A 353 18.13 -3.38 7.85
CA LEU A 353 17.89 -2.26 8.76
C LEU A 353 18.77 -1.04 8.46
N ALA A 354 20.00 -1.26 8.00
CA ALA A 354 20.93 -0.18 7.64
C ALA A 354 20.44 0.64 6.42
N ASP A 355 19.63 0.05 5.54
CA ASP A 355 19.08 0.70 4.35
C ASP A 355 17.78 1.46 4.66
N ALA A 356 17.14 1.17 5.79
CA ALA A 356 15.89 1.80 6.21
C ALA A 356 16.05 3.32 6.42
N PRO A 357 14.97 4.11 6.25
CA PRO A 357 14.93 5.50 6.70
C PRO A 357 15.17 5.58 8.21
N ASP A 358 15.90 6.59 8.67
CA ASP A 358 16.30 6.71 10.07
C ASP A 358 15.13 7.09 10.98
N LEU A 359 14.21 7.98 10.48
CA LEU A 359 12.90 8.23 11.09
C LEU A 359 11.79 8.03 10.04
N ILE A 360 10.63 7.59 10.52
CA ILE A 360 9.40 7.53 9.73
C ILE A 360 8.32 8.33 10.45
N LEU A 361 7.75 9.29 9.74
CA LEU A 361 6.73 10.19 10.24
C LEU A 361 5.36 9.72 9.76
N ILE A 362 4.41 9.56 10.67
CA ILE A 362 3.00 9.36 10.34
C ILE A 362 2.26 10.68 10.58
N ALA A 363 1.60 11.17 9.55
CA ALA A 363 0.86 12.42 9.64
C ALA A 363 -0.39 12.29 10.52
N ASP A 364 -0.78 13.39 11.17
CA ASP A 364 -2.08 13.51 11.84
C ASP A 364 -3.20 13.78 10.83
N LYS A 365 -4.44 13.73 11.30
CA LYS A 365 -5.65 13.83 10.45
C LYS A 365 -5.62 15.01 9.50
N GLY A 366 -5.93 14.73 8.23
CA GLY A 366 -6.04 15.72 7.17
C GLY A 366 -4.71 16.13 6.53
N PHE A 367 -3.56 15.69 7.06
CA PHE A 367 -2.25 16.03 6.51
C PHE A 367 -1.64 14.86 5.73
N ASN A 368 -0.97 15.16 4.62
CA ASN A 368 -0.24 14.19 3.82
C ASN A 368 1.20 14.67 3.60
N LEU A 369 2.19 13.87 4.00
CA LEU A 369 3.60 14.24 3.95
C LEU A 369 4.18 14.01 2.56
N LYS A 370 4.82 15.03 2.00
CA LYS A 370 5.47 15.03 0.69
C LYS A 370 6.96 15.27 0.80
N GLY A 371 7.74 14.40 0.14
CA GLY A 371 9.20 14.54 0.04
C GLY A 371 9.67 15.39 -1.14
N SER A 372 8.80 16.17 -1.77
CA SER A 372 9.19 17.09 -2.84
C SER A 372 10.22 18.11 -2.33
N MET A 373 11.34 18.24 -3.07
CA MET A 373 12.35 19.24 -2.77
C MET A 373 12.10 20.58 -3.48
N ALA A 374 11.24 20.58 -4.50
CA ALA A 374 10.97 21.76 -5.35
C ALA A 374 9.83 22.64 -4.85
N SER A 375 9.21 22.31 -3.70
CA SER A 375 8.17 23.17 -3.14
C SER A 375 8.70 24.49 -2.66
N GLY A 376 7.99 25.59 -2.95
CA GLY A 376 8.29 26.92 -2.44
C GLY A 376 7.51 27.29 -1.17
N GLU A 377 6.73 26.37 -0.60
CA GLU A 377 5.87 26.58 0.57
C GLU A 377 5.84 25.37 1.48
N LEU A 378 5.47 25.58 2.75
CA LEU A 378 5.38 24.49 3.75
C LEU A 378 4.20 23.57 3.50
N ALA A 379 3.05 24.11 3.08
CA ALA A 379 1.84 23.33 2.87
C ALA A 379 1.05 23.88 1.68
N GLY A 380 0.40 22.95 0.97
CA GLY A 380 -0.46 23.26 -0.17
C GLY A 380 -1.60 22.25 -0.29
N LYS A 381 -2.31 22.25 -1.40
CA LYS A 381 -3.31 21.26 -1.73
C LYS A 381 -3.22 20.86 -3.19
N GLY A 382 -3.00 19.59 -3.43
CA GLY A 382 -3.07 18.97 -4.75
C GLY A 382 -4.51 18.57 -5.13
N PRO A 383 -4.67 17.76 -6.17
CA PRO A 383 -5.97 17.31 -6.67
C PRO A 383 -6.63 16.22 -5.80
N PHE A 384 -5.89 15.63 -4.86
CA PHE A 384 -6.39 14.53 -4.04
C PHE A 384 -7.35 15.02 -2.96
N THR A 385 -8.41 14.25 -2.72
CA THR A 385 -9.39 14.47 -1.65
C THR A 385 -9.22 13.49 -0.51
N GLY A 386 -8.51 12.37 -0.75
CA GLY A 386 -8.19 11.36 0.25
C GLY A 386 -6.71 11.04 0.34
N ARG A 387 -6.30 10.53 1.50
CA ARG A 387 -4.94 10.07 1.80
C ARG A 387 -4.96 8.75 2.58
N HIS A 388 -3.87 8.03 2.55
CA HIS A 388 -3.69 6.80 3.32
C HIS A 388 -3.65 7.03 4.82
N THR A 389 -4.11 6.03 5.59
CA THR A 389 -4.00 5.98 7.05
C THR A 389 -3.29 4.72 7.52
N TYR A 390 -2.59 4.84 8.65
CA TYR A 390 -1.85 3.74 9.28
C TYR A 390 -2.75 2.79 10.09
N GLU A 391 -3.80 3.29 10.74
CA GLU A 391 -4.50 2.60 11.84
C GLU A 391 -5.77 1.87 11.42
N ASP A 392 -6.18 2.01 10.17
CA ASP A 392 -7.56 1.77 9.72
C ASP A 392 -7.66 0.74 8.57
N ALA A 393 -6.65 -0.09 8.39
CA ALA A 393 -6.76 -1.27 7.55
C ALA A 393 -7.66 -2.32 8.22
N PHE A 394 -8.13 -3.33 7.49
CA PHE A 394 -8.98 -4.38 8.06
C PHE A 394 -8.52 -5.80 7.71
N LEU A 395 -8.92 -6.74 8.58
CA LEU A 395 -8.88 -8.18 8.34
C LEU A 395 -10.28 -8.76 8.58
N LEU A 396 -10.79 -9.53 7.61
CA LEU A 396 -12.01 -10.31 7.72
C LEU A 396 -11.71 -11.77 7.40
N LEU A 397 -12.18 -12.68 8.24
CA LEU A 397 -12.06 -14.13 8.09
C LEU A 397 -13.44 -14.76 8.13
N ASN A 398 -13.74 -15.72 7.22
CA ASN A 398 -14.99 -16.46 7.25
C ASN A 398 -15.10 -17.44 8.45
N ASN A 399 -14.02 -17.65 9.18
CA ASN A 399 -13.98 -18.54 10.35
C ASN A 399 -13.38 -17.82 11.56
N LYS A 400 -14.20 -17.65 12.61
CA LYS A 400 -13.82 -16.94 13.85
C LYS A 400 -12.62 -17.55 14.59
N ASN A 401 -12.44 -18.87 14.46
CA ASN A 401 -11.38 -19.60 15.15
C ASN A 401 -9.98 -19.37 14.53
N LEU A 402 -9.90 -18.70 13.39
CA LEU A 402 -8.63 -18.42 12.72
C LEU A 402 -8.01 -17.08 13.11
N LEU A 403 -8.75 -16.22 13.82
CA LEU A 403 -8.23 -14.93 14.24
C LEU A 403 -7.10 -15.14 15.25
N PRO A 404 -5.88 -14.62 15.00
CA PRO A 404 -4.78 -14.74 15.95
C PRO A 404 -5.12 -14.03 17.28
N ASP A 405 -4.97 -14.73 18.38
CA ASP A 405 -4.98 -14.11 19.72
C ASP A 405 -3.61 -13.49 20.00
N SER A 406 -3.46 -12.23 19.65
CA SER A 406 -2.18 -11.52 19.77
C SER A 406 -2.04 -10.69 21.04
N GLY A 407 -3.13 -10.53 21.82
CA GLY A 407 -3.19 -9.60 22.96
C GLY A 407 -2.98 -8.12 22.59
N ARG A 408 -2.85 -7.80 21.30
CA ARG A 408 -2.67 -6.46 20.72
C ARG A 408 -3.46 -6.32 19.41
N GLN A 409 -3.65 -5.10 18.94
CA GLN A 409 -4.17 -4.87 17.59
C GLN A 409 -3.23 -5.51 16.55
N LEU A 410 -3.81 -6.22 15.59
CA LEU A 410 -3.09 -6.85 14.50
C LEU A 410 -2.51 -5.81 13.54
N CYS A 411 -1.48 -6.20 12.80
CA CYS A 411 -0.95 -5.44 11.68
C CYS A 411 -0.93 -6.32 10.41
N VAL A 412 -0.69 -5.69 9.27
CA VAL A 412 -0.67 -6.38 7.96
C VAL A 412 0.36 -7.53 7.89
N ILE A 413 1.45 -7.47 8.66
CA ILE A 413 2.42 -8.56 8.77
C ILE A 413 1.78 -9.79 9.44
N ASP A 414 0.94 -9.59 10.45
CA ASP A 414 0.24 -10.69 11.13
C ASP A 414 -0.75 -11.39 10.18
N ALA A 415 -1.46 -10.63 9.32
CA ALA A 415 -2.28 -11.20 8.27
C ALA A 415 -1.45 -12.03 7.28
N GLY A 416 -0.27 -11.54 6.89
CA GLY A 416 0.67 -12.29 6.04
C GLY A 416 1.15 -13.60 6.70
N ARG A 417 1.49 -13.57 7.98
CA ARG A 417 1.90 -14.75 8.76
C ARG A 417 0.76 -15.76 8.91
N LEU A 418 -0.46 -15.28 9.14
CA LEU A 418 -1.65 -16.13 9.14
C LEU A 418 -1.83 -16.83 7.79
N ILE A 419 -1.75 -16.11 6.67
CA ILE A 419 -1.85 -16.70 5.33
C ILE A 419 -0.77 -17.76 5.13
N ILE A 420 0.47 -17.47 5.51
CA ILE A 420 1.60 -18.41 5.42
C ILE A 420 1.29 -19.69 6.21
N SER A 421 0.81 -19.60 7.44
CA SER A 421 0.49 -20.76 8.27
C SER A 421 -0.57 -21.64 7.60
N LEU A 422 -1.62 -21.04 7.03
CA LEU A 422 -2.71 -21.76 6.37
C LEU A 422 -2.27 -22.50 5.09
N VAL A 423 -1.23 -21.99 4.39
CA VAL A 423 -0.78 -22.59 3.12
C VAL A 423 0.42 -23.49 3.25
N THR A 424 1.18 -23.40 4.37
CA THR A 424 2.43 -24.19 4.60
C THR A 424 2.31 -25.25 5.69
N GLU A 425 1.40 -25.14 6.65
CA GLU A 425 1.21 -26.12 7.72
C GLU A 425 0.77 -27.46 7.14
N GLY A 426 1.69 -28.43 7.16
CA GLY A 426 1.48 -29.80 6.67
C GLY A 426 2.71 -30.44 6.01
N GLN A 427 3.93 -29.83 6.18
CA GLN A 427 5.19 -30.53 5.89
C GLN A 427 5.76 -31.16 7.15
#